data_1dd63fc261418eb864c67117211f2117
#
_entry.id   1dd63fc261418eb864c67117211f2117
#
_cell.length_a   1.000
_cell.length_b   1.000
_cell.length_c   1.000
_cell.angle_alpha   90.00
_cell.angle_beta   90.00
_cell.angle_gamma   90.00
#
_symmetry.space_group_name_H-M   'P 1'
#
loop_
_entity.id
_entity.type
_entity.pdbx_description
1 polymer ?
#
loop_
_entity_poly.entity_id
_entity_poly.type
_entity_poly.pdbx_seq_one_letter_code
_entity_poly.pdbx_strand_id
1 'polypeptide(L)'
;MMRFRSLALALALPAAIAAVPACAQQTAAGPNVGDVAPAFSAKAASKDGPLAAPITLASLKGKTVVLAFFPRARTSGCTAQMEAYRDQYAELFDGGKDVVLLGVSTDADTTLANWAKEKGFPFQFLSDATGEVGQAYGTLSGPTGAARRYLYVIDPQGRITHAVKPVNPFAPAQYAALGEAIKKAKSGN
;
A
#
# COMPACT_ATOMS: atom_id res chain seq x y z
N MET A 1 8.76 -81.72 -12.76
CA MET A 1 8.72 -80.41 -13.39
C MET A 1 7.85 -79.47 -12.58
N MET A 2 8.45 -78.66 -11.71
CA MET A 2 7.75 -77.71 -10.83
C MET A 2 8.00 -76.29 -11.34
N ARG A 3 6.92 -75.58 -11.76
CA ARG A 3 7.01 -74.21 -12.25
C ARG A 3 6.72 -73.24 -11.08
N PHE A 4 7.73 -72.52 -10.65
CA PHE A 4 7.59 -71.41 -9.70
C PHE A 4 7.05 -70.16 -10.44
N ARG A 5 5.89 -69.69 -10.04
CA ARG A 5 5.32 -68.40 -10.46
C ARG A 5 5.76 -67.31 -9.46
N SER A 6 6.68 -66.45 -9.86
CA SER A 6 7.05 -65.25 -9.08
C SER A 6 5.97 -64.20 -9.15
N LEU A 7 5.40 -63.86 -8.00
CA LEU A 7 4.46 -62.77 -7.84
C LEU A 7 5.22 -61.47 -7.57
N ALA A 8 5.28 -60.57 -8.51
CA ALA A 8 5.88 -59.23 -8.32
C ALA A 8 4.86 -58.28 -7.69
N LEU A 9 5.12 -57.87 -6.46
CA LEU A 9 4.32 -56.92 -5.71
C LEU A 9 4.80 -55.50 -6.10
N ALA A 10 4.02 -54.78 -6.89
CA ALA A 10 4.30 -53.38 -7.24
C ALA A 10 3.85 -52.45 -6.10
N LEU A 11 4.78 -51.83 -5.42
CA LEU A 11 4.54 -50.79 -4.41
C LEU A 11 4.29 -49.46 -5.12
N ALA A 12 3.06 -48.99 -5.15
CA ALA A 12 2.71 -47.64 -5.63
C ALA A 12 2.93 -46.65 -4.49
N LEU A 13 3.92 -45.74 -4.61
CA LEU A 13 4.05 -44.61 -3.73
C LEU A 13 3.04 -43.52 -4.13
N PRO A 14 2.29 -42.91 -3.20
CA PRO A 14 1.48 -41.75 -3.50
C PRO A 14 2.38 -40.53 -3.63
N ALA A 15 2.39 -39.89 -4.80
CA ALA A 15 3.03 -38.59 -5.02
C ALA A 15 2.22 -37.51 -4.29
N ALA A 16 2.76 -36.98 -3.19
CA ALA A 16 2.21 -35.82 -2.52
C ALA A 16 2.45 -34.60 -3.41
N ILE A 17 1.40 -34.10 -4.04
CA ILE A 17 1.44 -32.81 -4.78
C ILE A 17 1.46 -31.70 -3.73
N ALA A 18 2.64 -31.14 -3.46
CA ALA A 18 2.78 -29.92 -2.66
C ALA A 18 2.14 -28.77 -3.44
N ALA A 19 1.01 -28.26 -2.92
CA ALA A 19 0.41 -27.03 -3.44
C ALA A 19 1.35 -25.87 -3.19
N VAL A 20 2.03 -25.40 -4.23
CA VAL A 20 2.82 -24.16 -4.22
C VAL A 20 1.82 -23.01 -4.07
N PRO A 21 1.94 -22.12 -3.07
CA PRO A 21 1.08 -20.95 -3.00
C PRO A 21 1.27 -20.15 -4.28
N ALA A 22 0.17 -19.92 -5.01
CA ALA A 22 0.17 -19.06 -6.18
C ALA A 22 0.58 -17.65 -5.74
N CYS A 23 1.83 -17.30 -6.02
CA CYS A 23 2.30 -15.92 -5.94
C CYS A 23 1.48 -15.14 -6.98
N ALA A 24 0.49 -14.36 -6.52
CA ALA A 24 -0.33 -13.56 -7.41
C ALA A 24 0.59 -12.66 -8.24
N GLN A 25 0.63 -12.88 -9.55
CA GLN A 25 1.39 -12.04 -10.48
C GLN A 25 0.83 -10.62 -10.39
N GLN A 26 1.62 -9.73 -9.78
CA GLN A 26 1.28 -8.32 -9.69
C GLN A 26 1.26 -7.74 -11.09
N THR A 27 0.08 -7.33 -11.55
CA THR A 27 -0.10 -6.74 -12.86
C THR A 27 0.55 -5.35 -12.90
N ALA A 28 1.15 -4.99 -14.02
CA ALA A 28 1.75 -3.66 -14.24
C ALA A 28 0.77 -2.49 -14.00
N ALA A 29 -0.53 -2.76 -13.96
CA ALA A 29 -1.60 -1.81 -13.70
C ALA A 29 -1.89 -1.59 -12.20
N GLY A 30 -1.25 -2.37 -11.31
CA GLY A 30 -1.54 -2.36 -9.87
C GLY A 30 -2.89 -3.00 -9.49
N PRO A 31 -3.22 -3.09 -8.19
CA PRO A 31 -4.43 -3.75 -7.71
C PRO A 31 -5.69 -2.96 -8.06
N ASN A 32 -6.81 -3.68 -8.15
CA ASN A 32 -8.15 -3.13 -8.35
C ASN A 32 -8.96 -3.14 -7.04
N VAL A 33 -10.09 -2.45 -7.05
CA VAL A 33 -11.07 -2.55 -5.96
C VAL A 33 -11.56 -3.99 -5.85
N GLY A 34 -11.58 -4.54 -4.62
CA GLY A 34 -11.90 -5.93 -4.30
C GLY A 34 -10.68 -6.85 -4.14
N ASP A 35 -9.53 -6.47 -4.70
CA ASP A 35 -8.30 -7.26 -4.56
C ASP A 35 -7.75 -7.19 -3.11
N VAL A 36 -7.01 -8.21 -2.72
CA VAL A 36 -6.17 -8.15 -1.52
C VAL A 36 -5.04 -7.17 -1.77
N ALA A 37 -4.85 -6.22 -0.85
CA ALA A 37 -3.80 -5.23 -0.97
C ALA A 37 -2.40 -5.90 -0.96
N PRO A 38 -1.52 -5.56 -1.91
CA PRO A 38 -0.15 -6.06 -1.90
C PRO A 38 0.56 -5.74 -0.58
N ALA A 39 1.22 -6.75 -0.01
CA ALA A 39 2.04 -6.55 1.18
C ALA A 39 3.21 -5.61 0.86
N PHE A 40 3.58 -4.79 1.84
CA PHE A 40 4.76 -3.94 1.75
C PHE A 40 5.51 -3.88 3.08
N SER A 41 6.79 -3.54 2.99
CA SER A 41 7.65 -3.14 4.10
C SER A 41 8.55 -2.01 3.60
N ALA A 42 8.43 -0.82 4.15
CA ALA A 42 9.22 0.33 3.71
C ALA A 42 9.69 1.17 4.90
N LYS A 43 10.87 1.80 4.75
CA LYS A 43 11.31 2.83 5.68
C LYS A 43 10.27 3.93 5.78
N ALA A 44 10.14 4.52 6.95
CA ALA A 44 9.14 5.53 7.20
C ALA A 44 9.72 6.75 7.89
N ALA A 45 9.00 7.86 7.78
CA ALA A 45 9.35 9.13 8.38
C ALA A 45 8.12 9.86 8.92
N SER A 46 8.31 10.63 9.97
CA SER A 46 7.35 11.58 10.52
C SER A 46 7.97 12.97 10.62
N LYS A 47 7.21 13.95 11.09
CA LYS A 47 7.75 15.30 11.40
C LYS A 47 8.83 15.30 12.49
N ASP A 48 8.95 14.22 13.26
CA ASP A 48 9.93 14.08 14.33
C ASP A 48 11.22 13.38 13.88
N GLY A 49 11.27 12.90 12.63
CA GLY A 49 12.43 12.26 12.00
C GLY A 49 12.09 10.96 11.29
N PRO A 50 13.11 10.30 10.71
CA PRO A 50 12.99 8.93 10.23
C PRO A 50 12.63 7.98 11.38
N LEU A 51 11.76 7.00 11.11
CA LEU A 51 11.38 5.99 12.10
C LEU A 51 12.48 4.92 12.22
N ALA A 52 12.68 4.39 13.43
CA ALA A 52 13.68 3.35 13.70
C ALA A 52 13.33 2.01 13.03
N ALA A 53 12.04 1.72 12.86
CA ALA A 53 11.57 0.47 12.22
C ALA A 53 10.75 0.79 10.97
N PRO A 54 10.78 -0.09 9.95
CA PRO A 54 9.94 0.05 8.78
C PRO A 54 8.47 -0.14 9.15
N ILE A 55 7.58 0.50 8.38
CA ILE A 55 6.14 0.24 8.45
C ILE A 55 5.82 -0.88 7.45
N THR A 56 5.07 -1.87 7.92
CA THR A 56 4.54 -2.96 7.09
C THR A 56 3.03 -2.89 7.01
N LEU A 57 2.42 -3.36 5.92
CA LEU A 57 0.96 -3.46 5.86
C LEU A 57 0.41 -4.36 6.98
N ALA A 58 1.14 -5.42 7.33
CA ALA A 58 0.75 -6.34 8.41
C ALA A 58 0.67 -5.67 9.79
N SER A 59 1.54 -4.68 10.08
CA SER A 59 1.53 -3.92 11.34
C SER A 59 0.30 -2.99 11.47
N LEU A 60 -0.42 -2.78 10.37
CA LEU A 60 -1.61 -1.91 10.30
C LEU A 60 -2.93 -2.70 10.25
N LYS A 61 -2.86 -4.01 10.44
CA LYS A 61 -4.05 -4.88 10.45
C LYS A 61 -5.08 -4.39 11.45
N GLY A 62 -6.36 -4.39 11.05
CA GLY A 62 -7.47 -3.89 11.87
C GLY A 62 -7.70 -2.38 11.75
N LYS A 63 -6.88 -1.66 10.99
CA LYS A 63 -7.07 -0.23 10.66
C LYS A 63 -7.46 -0.04 9.22
N THR A 64 -8.18 1.02 8.92
CA THR A 64 -8.33 1.51 7.54
C THR A 64 -7.05 2.23 7.14
N VAL A 65 -6.45 1.84 6.01
CA VAL A 65 -5.18 2.42 5.55
C VAL A 65 -5.41 3.17 4.24
N VAL A 66 -4.94 4.40 4.18
CA VAL A 66 -4.94 5.22 2.97
C VAL A 66 -3.50 5.38 2.48
N LEU A 67 -3.20 4.81 1.31
CA LEU A 67 -1.91 5.00 0.64
C LEU A 67 -2.05 6.10 -0.40
N ALA A 68 -1.38 7.21 -0.18
CA ALA A 68 -1.37 8.36 -1.09
C ALA A 68 0.00 8.45 -1.78
N PHE A 69 0.11 7.86 -2.97
CA PHE A 69 1.32 7.94 -3.78
C PHE A 69 1.45 9.31 -4.44
N PHE A 70 2.66 9.84 -4.44
CA PHE A 70 2.97 11.13 -5.06
C PHE A 70 4.38 11.13 -5.69
N PRO A 71 4.61 11.94 -6.77
CA PRO A 71 5.86 11.92 -7.51
C PRO A 71 7.09 12.35 -6.73
N ARG A 72 7.02 13.48 -6.01
CA ARG A 72 8.19 14.05 -5.31
C ARG A 72 7.80 15.08 -4.25
N ALA A 73 8.44 15.01 -3.09
CA ALA A 73 8.32 15.99 -2.02
C ALA A 73 8.67 17.42 -2.52
N ARG A 74 8.06 18.41 -1.91
CA ARG A 74 8.26 19.86 -2.16
C ARG A 74 7.86 20.38 -3.55
N THR A 75 7.30 19.55 -4.43
CA THR A 75 6.68 20.05 -5.67
C THR A 75 5.31 20.66 -5.36
N SER A 76 4.87 21.63 -6.18
CA SER A 76 3.63 22.39 -5.92
C SER A 76 2.38 21.49 -5.76
N GLY A 77 2.14 20.59 -6.71
CA GLY A 77 0.99 19.70 -6.67
C GLY A 77 1.04 18.68 -5.53
N CYS A 78 2.24 18.18 -5.15
CA CYS A 78 2.38 17.27 -4.02
C CYS A 78 2.21 18.01 -2.70
N THR A 79 2.69 19.23 -2.62
CA THR A 79 2.50 20.08 -1.44
C THR A 79 1.03 20.41 -1.25
N ALA A 80 0.32 20.83 -2.31
CA ALA A 80 -1.11 21.11 -2.25
C ALA A 80 -1.92 19.87 -1.77
N GLN A 81 -1.59 18.68 -2.27
CA GLN A 81 -2.25 17.45 -1.86
C GLN A 81 -2.03 17.15 -0.36
N MET A 82 -0.80 17.21 0.11
CA MET A 82 -0.48 16.87 1.49
C MET A 82 -0.96 17.95 2.48
N GLU A 83 -0.95 19.22 2.09
CA GLU A 83 -1.54 20.31 2.87
C GLU A 83 -3.07 20.14 2.98
N ALA A 84 -3.76 19.76 1.91
CA ALA A 84 -5.19 19.46 1.97
C ALA A 84 -5.51 18.29 2.92
N TYR A 85 -4.67 17.26 2.95
CA TYR A 85 -4.81 16.18 3.93
C TYR A 85 -4.51 16.62 5.37
N ARG A 86 -3.49 17.46 5.57
CA ARG A 86 -3.19 18.03 6.89
C ARG A 86 -4.36 18.85 7.43
N ASP A 87 -4.89 19.75 6.60
CA ASP A 87 -5.91 20.70 7.00
C ASP A 87 -7.25 20.01 7.32
N GLN A 88 -7.50 18.84 6.71
CA GLN A 88 -8.68 18.00 6.92
C GLN A 88 -8.37 16.73 7.74
N TYR A 89 -7.23 16.67 8.45
CA TYR A 89 -6.75 15.41 9.04
C TYR A 89 -7.69 14.84 10.11
N ALA A 90 -8.23 15.70 10.95
CA ALA A 90 -9.17 15.29 11.99
C ALA A 90 -10.49 14.75 11.38
N GLU A 91 -10.97 15.38 10.31
CA GLU A 91 -12.24 15.04 9.67
C GLU A 91 -12.14 13.81 8.77
N LEU A 92 -11.15 13.78 7.84
CA LEU A 92 -11.02 12.69 6.87
C LEU A 92 -10.39 11.43 7.46
N PHE A 93 -9.43 11.58 8.37
CA PHE A 93 -8.60 10.48 8.85
C PHE A 93 -8.77 10.21 10.36
N ASP A 94 -9.84 10.72 10.96
CA ASP A 94 -10.16 10.51 12.39
C ASP A 94 -8.97 10.86 13.32
N GLY A 95 -8.19 11.86 12.92
CA GLY A 95 -6.97 12.25 13.64
C GLY A 95 -5.92 11.15 13.75
N GLY A 96 -5.99 10.11 12.90
CA GLY A 96 -5.05 8.98 12.90
C GLY A 96 -5.40 7.85 13.88
N LYS A 97 -6.57 7.85 14.51
CA LYS A 97 -6.98 6.81 15.48
C LYS A 97 -7.22 5.46 14.81
N ASP A 98 -8.22 5.38 13.92
CA ASP A 98 -8.62 4.15 13.22
C ASP A 98 -8.29 4.20 11.73
N VAL A 99 -7.90 5.36 11.22
CA VAL A 99 -7.51 5.59 9.83
C VAL A 99 -6.05 6.03 9.77
N VAL A 100 -5.22 5.26 9.10
CA VAL A 100 -3.79 5.56 8.91
C VAL A 100 -3.58 6.12 7.51
N LEU A 101 -3.18 7.39 7.40
CA LEU A 101 -2.72 7.98 6.15
C LEU A 101 -1.21 7.81 6.02
N LEU A 102 -0.77 7.25 4.90
CA LEU A 102 0.64 7.14 4.52
C LEU A 102 0.86 7.83 3.18
N GLY A 103 1.68 8.87 3.16
CA GLY A 103 2.21 9.43 1.92
C GLY A 103 3.33 8.53 1.40
N VAL A 104 3.33 8.17 0.12
CA VAL A 104 4.32 7.23 -0.46
C VAL A 104 5.03 7.86 -1.63
N SER A 105 6.36 7.91 -1.60
CA SER A 105 7.19 8.34 -2.73
C SER A 105 8.56 7.67 -2.71
N THR A 106 9.32 7.84 -3.81
CA THR A 106 10.70 7.37 -3.92
C THR A 106 11.74 8.30 -3.25
N ASP A 107 11.30 9.39 -2.62
CA ASP A 107 12.18 10.27 -1.85
C ASP A 107 12.78 9.55 -0.63
N ALA A 108 14.00 9.93 -0.24
CA ALA A 108 14.63 9.41 0.97
C ALA A 108 13.83 9.76 2.24
N ASP A 109 13.86 8.88 3.24
CA ASP A 109 13.20 9.05 4.53
C ASP A 109 13.57 10.35 5.24
N THR A 110 14.84 10.76 5.18
CA THR A 110 15.34 12.03 5.71
C THR A 110 14.73 13.24 4.98
N THR A 111 14.55 13.16 3.66
CA THR A 111 13.90 14.22 2.87
C THR A 111 12.43 14.36 3.28
N LEU A 112 11.73 13.22 3.43
CA LEU A 112 10.33 13.16 3.85
C LEU A 112 10.15 13.68 5.29
N ALA A 113 11.04 13.32 6.21
CA ALA A 113 11.02 13.81 7.59
C ALA A 113 11.18 15.33 7.65
N ASN A 114 12.16 15.87 6.95
CA ASN A 114 12.41 17.31 6.91
C ASN A 114 11.21 18.06 6.32
N TRP A 115 10.62 17.53 5.25
CA TRP A 115 9.42 18.12 4.65
C TRP A 115 8.20 18.04 5.58
N ALA A 116 8.02 16.89 6.26
CA ALA A 116 6.95 16.72 7.24
C ALA A 116 7.06 17.71 8.41
N LYS A 117 8.28 17.95 8.90
CA LYS A 117 8.57 18.92 9.94
C LYS A 117 8.31 20.34 9.47
N GLU A 118 8.81 20.71 8.29
CA GLU A 118 8.66 22.03 7.67
C GLU A 118 7.19 22.42 7.49
N LYS A 119 6.36 21.45 7.09
CA LYS A 119 4.95 21.67 6.77
C LYS A 119 3.99 21.30 7.90
N GLY A 120 4.50 20.75 9.00
CA GLY A 120 3.67 20.32 10.14
C GLY A 120 2.72 19.17 9.80
N PHE A 121 3.11 18.23 8.93
CA PHE A 121 2.25 17.11 8.57
C PHE A 121 2.06 16.17 9.77
N PRO A 122 0.82 15.87 10.19
CA PRO A 122 0.53 15.01 11.36
C PRO A 122 0.57 13.51 11.05
N PHE A 123 0.79 13.13 9.80
CA PHE A 123 0.83 11.75 9.31
C PHE A 123 2.24 11.33 8.88
N GLN A 124 2.40 10.06 8.60
CA GLN A 124 3.68 9.45 8.26
C GLN A 124 3.84 9.30 6.74
N PHE A 125 5.10 9.16 6.32
CA PHE A 125 5.49 8.93 4.95
C PHE A 125 6.26 7.62 4.83
N LEU A 126 6.06 6.90 3.73
CA LEU A 126 6.88 5.76 3.33
C LEU A 126 7.91 6.20 2.29
N SER A 127 9.16 5.89 2.55
CA SER A 127 10.27 6.04 1.62
C SER A 127 10.41 4.76 0.80
N ASP A 128 9.88 4.78 -0.41
CA ASP A 128 9.96 3.68 -1.37
C ASP A 128 11.15 3.88 -2.32
N ALA A 129 12.34 4.09 -1.76
CA ALA A 129 13.55 4.40 -2.53
C ALA A 129 13.95 3.28 -3.52
N THR A 130 13.55 2.04 -3.26
CA THR A 130 13.76 0.90 -4.17
C THR A 130 12.67 0.76 -5.22
N GLY A 131 11.53 1.43 -5.05
CA GLY A 131 10.39 1.34 -5.94
C GLY A 131 9.53 0.08 -5.79
N GLU A 132 9.81 -0.78 -4.80
CA GLU A 132 9.11 -2.05 -4.62
C GLU A 132 7.62 -1.86 -4.31
N VAL A 133 7.29 -0.91 -3.45
CA VAL A 133 5.90 -0.59 -3.13
C VAL A 133 5.19 -0.01 -4.35
N GLY A 134 5.84 0.92 -5.05
CA GLY A 134 5.30 1.52 -6.27
C GLY A 134 5.09 0.51 -7.39
N GLN A 135 5.95 -0.48 -7.54
CA GLN A 135 5.76 -1.59 -8.47
C GLN A 135 4.55 -2.43 -8.10
N ALA A 136 4.45 -2.84 -6.83
CA ALA A 136 3.35 -3.66 -6.33
C ALA A 136 1.98 -2.99 -6.52
N TYR A 137 1.92 -1.66 -6.39
CA TYR A 137 0.70 -0.86 -6.54
C TYR A 137 0.54 -0.24 -7.94
N GLY A 138 1.42 -0.56 -8.90
CA GLY A 138 1.34 -0.08 -10.29
C GLY A 138 1.52 1.43 -10.43
N THR A 139 2.21 2.06 -9.49
CA THR A 139 2.35 3.53 -9.46
C THR A 139 3.63 4.04 -10.13
N LEU A 140 4.64 3.19 -10.36
CA LEU A 140 5.89 3.64 -10.97
C LEU A 140 5.72 3.95 -12.46
N SER A 141 6.37 5.01 -12.91
CA SER A 141 6.46 5.39 -14.32
C SER A 141 7.74 4.84 -14.98
N GLY A 142 8.05 3.55 -14.71
CA GLY A 142 9.26 2.87 -15.16
C GLY A 142 10.09 2.33 -13.98
N PRO A 143 11.20 1.60 -14.25
CA PRO A 143 11.95 0.86 -13.21
C PRO A 143 12.60 1.76 -12.14
N THR A 144 12.85 3.02 -12.44
CA THR A 144 13.45 4.02 -11.52
C THR A 144 12.68 5.32 -11.49
N GLY A 145 11.44 5.33 -12.00
CA GLY A 145 10.63 6.52 -12.16
C GLY A 145 10.01 7.02 -10.86
N ALA A 146 9.61 8.30 -10.87
CA ALA A 146 8.79 8.84 -9.80
C ALA A 146 7.43 8.15 -9.74
N ALA A 147 6.85 8.01 -8.55
CA ALA A 147 5.52 7.45 -8.42
C ALA A 147 4.47 8.32 -9.11
N ARG A 148 3.49 7.69 -9.76
CA ARG A 148 2.27 8.35 -10.23
C ARG A 148 1.42 8.75 -9.03
N ARG A 149 0.63 9.80 -9.18
CA ARG A 149 -0.28 10.25 -8.12
C ARG A 149 -1.53 9.38 -8.06
N TYR A 150 -1.42 8.25 -7.36
CA TYR A 150 -2.52 7.31 -7.14
C TYR A 150 -2.89 7.28 -5.66
N LEU A 151 -4.12 6.88 -5.37
CA LEU A 151 -4.61 6.71 -4.01
C LEU A 151 -5.35 5.38 -3.91
N TYR A 152 -5.13 4.70 -2.79
CA TYR A 152 -5.83 3.47 -2.44
C TYR A 152 -6.36 3.57 -1.01
N VAL A 153 -7.57 3.08 -0.79
CA VAL A 153 -8.13 2.84 0.54
C VAL A 153 -8.19 1.34 0.76
N ILE A 154 -7.63 0.90 1.87
CA ILE A 154 -7.55 -0.51 2.29
C ILE A 154 -8.36 -0.65 3.56
N ASP A 155 -9.27 -1.60 3.60
CA ASP A 155 -10.09 -1.89 4.78
C ASP A 155 -9.31 -2.62 5.89
N PRO A 156 -9.89 -2.77 7.09
CA PRO A 156 -9.26 -3.49 8.20
C PRO A 156 -8.96 -4.98 7.91
N GLN A 157 -9.58 -5.56 6.88
CA GLN A 157 -9.35 -6.94 6.42
C GLN A 157 -8.22 -7.05 5.39
N GLY A 158 -7.68 -5.90 4.95
CA GLY A 158 -6.57 -5.82 3.99
C GLY A 158 -7.02 -5.87 2.51
N ARG A 159 -8.27 -5.50 2.20
CA ARG A 159 -8.77 -5.42 0.83
C ARG A 159 -8.81 -3.97 0.35
N ILE A 160 -8.54 -3.75 -0.93
CA ILE A 160 -8.72 -2.47 -1.61
C ILE A 160 -10.23 -2.20 -1.74
N THR A 161 -10.72 -1.15 -1.11
CA THR A 161 -12.14 -0.74 -1.20
C THR A 161 -12.36 0.47 -2.09
N HIS A 162 -11.30 1.24 -2.34
CA HIS A 162 -11.36 2.41 -3.21
C HIS A 162 -10.00 2.66 -3.86
N ALA A 163 -10.01 3.15 -5.11
CA ALA A 163 -8.79 3.52 -5.83
C ALA A 163 -9.05 4.73 -6.75
N VAL A 164 -8.15 5.69 -6.73
CA VAL A 164 -8.15 6.85 -7.64
C VAL A 164 -6.86 6.87 -8.45
N LYS A 165 -6.97 6.83 -9.77
CA LYS A 165 -5.86 6.70 -10.71
C LYS A 165 -6.07 7.57 -11.96
N PRO A 166 -5.54 8.77 -12.08
CA PRO A 166 -4.76 9.56 -11.11
C PRO A 166 -5.61 10.42 -10.17
N VAL A 167 -4.98 10.87 -9.07
CA VAL A 167 -5.54 11.90 -8.18
C VAL A 167 -5.26 13.29 -8.77
N ASN A 168 -6.28 14.15 -8.81
CA ASN A 168 -6.11 15.59 -9.05
C ASN A 168 -6.02 16.34 -7.71
N PRO A 169 -4.86 16.89 -7.32
CA PRO A 169 -4.68 17.53 -6.01
C PRO A 169 -5.47 18.85 -5.86
N PHE A 170 -6.03 19.36 -6.93
CA PHE A 170 -6.79 20.62 -6.96
C PHE A 170 -8.30 20.41 -7.12
N ALA A 171 -8.80 19.16 -6.99
CA ALA A 171 -10.21 18.85 -7.14
C ALA A 171 -10.89 18.60 -5.77
N PRO A 172 -11.60 19.55 -5.17
CA PRO A 172 -12.24 19.39 -3.86
C PRO A 172 -13.18 18.18 -3.78
N ALA A 173 -13.87 17.86 -4.87
CA ALA A 173 -14.77 16.71 -4.95
C ALA A 173 -14.05 15.37 -4.69
N GLN A 174 -12.75 15.24 -4.99
CA GLN A 174 -12.01 14.02 -4.72
C GLN A 174 -11.73 13.82 -3.21
N TYR A 175 -11.57 14.89 -2.45
CA TYR A 175 -11.41 14.80 -1.00
C TYR A 175 -12.72 14.42 -0.32
N ALA A 176 -13.87 14.96 -0.78
CA ALA A 176 -15.17 14.55 -0.30
C ALA A 176 -15.45 13.06 -0.61
N ALA A 177 -15.17 12.62 -1.85
CA ALA A 177 -15.30 11.21 -2.24
C ALA A 177 -14.39 10.30 -1.42
N LEU A 178 -13.16 10.74 -1.09
CA LEU A 178 -12.25 10.02 -0.22
C LEU A 178 -12.83 9.85 1.19
N GLY A 179 -13.44 10.90 1.76
CA GLY A 179 -14.11 10.83 3.06
C GLY A 179 -15.20 9.76 3.10
N GLU A 180 -16.04 9.70 2.08
CA GLU A 180 -17.09 8.67 1.96
C GLU A 180 -16.49 7.26 1.77
N ALA A 181 -15.45 7.13 0.97
CA ALA A 181 -14.75 5.86 0.78
C ALA A 181 -14.12 5.34 2.09
N ILE A 182 -13.54 6.22 2.91
CA ILE A 182 -12.98 5.87 4.22
C ILE A 182 -14.09 5.42 5.18
N LYS A 183 -15.21 6.15 5.26
CA LYS A 183 -16.35 5.76 6.10
C LYS A 183 -16.86 4.37 5.73
N LYS A 184 -17.01 4.10 4.43
CA LYS A 184 -17.43 2.79 3.92
C LYS A 184 -16.42 1.70 4.29
N ALA A 185 -15.13 1.93 4.12
CA ALA A 185 -14.08 0.98 4.48
C ALA A 185 -14.07 0.64 5.98
N LYS A 186 -14.32 1.62 6.85
CA LYS A 186 -14.42 1.42 8.32
C LYS A 186 -15.61 0.56 8.70
N SER A 187 -16.75 0.67 8.01
CA SER A 187 -17.98 -0.08 8.34
C SER A 187 -17.96 -1.53 7.83
N GLY A 188 -16.99 -1.92 7.01
CA GLY A 188 -16.92 -3.28 6.45
C GLY A 188 -18.00 -3.60 5.40
N ASN A 189 -18.66 -2.59 4.84
CA ASN A 189 -19.73 -2.70 3.84
C ASN A 189 -19.24 -2.33 2.45
#